data_4df418d2ffc7eb9d68ed243542440f58
#
_entry.id   4df418d2ffc7eb9d68ed243542440f58
#
_cell.length_a   1.000
_cell.length_b   1.000
_cell.length_c   1.000
_cell.angle_alpha   90.00
_cell.angle_beta   90.00
_cell.angle_gamma   90.00
#
_symmetry.space_group_name_H-M   'P 1'
#
loop_
_entity.id
_entity.type
_entity.pdbx_description
1 polymer ?
#
loop_
_entity_poly.entity_id
_entity_poly.type
_entity_poly.pdbx_seq_one_letter_code
_entity_poly.pdbx_strand_id
1 'polypeptide(L)'
;MELALICAQQVIVLFLLIGVGTLAVKTGVLKLEHKQPLSNLLVNIVVPAMIVNSYQMEFSLEILRNLLAAFGLSILTIALGTVLTLALTARRKNSRTAIFRFASIFSNAAYMGFPLISALLGSEGLLYASAYVTVFNVLLWTLGYSMVSGSSDPKAVVKSLAHTPAIYAVLVGLAIYLLQIPIPALLAQPISLLGAMNTPLSMLITGMLIAAGDLKSIVCSRPIWKLAAVRMLVIPALCLGAFALLGLFRFGMAAQVVLLLECCPAAAITSVFAVQFGHDEQFAAGCVVLTTLLSILTLPLCALVLTMA
;
A
#
# COMPACT_ATOMS: atom_id res chain seq x y z
N MET A 1 -9.09 -2.62 -22.28
CA MET A 1 -9.86 -1.36 -22.17
C MET A 1 -10.86 -1.40 -21.02
N GLU A 2 -11.59 -2.50 -20.86
CA GLU A 2 -12.60 -2.67 -19.79
C GLU A 2 -12.00 -2.52 -18.37
N LEU A 3 -10.92 -3.22 -18.07
CA LEU A 3 -10.26 -3.13 -16.75
C LEU A 3 -9.81 -1.70 -16.41
N ALA A 4 -9.30 -0.96 -17.38
CA ALA A 4 -8.87 0.44 -17.16
C ALA A 4 -10.06 1.37 -16.88
N LEU A 5 -11.20 1.15 -17.53
CA LEU A 5 -12.43 1.90 -17.30
C LEU A 5 -12.99 1.60 -15.90
N ILE A 6 -13.05 0.31 -15.52
CA ILE A 6 -13.45 -0.12 -14.19
C ILE A 6 -12.49 0.48 -13.13
N CYS A 7 -11.17 0.44 -13.39
CA CYS A 7 -10.18 1.06 -12.52
C CYS A 7 -10.43 2.56 -12.36
N ALA A 8 -10.67 3.29 -13.44
CA ALA A 8 -10.97 4.72 -13.39
C ALA A 8 -12.23 5.01 -12.57
N GLN A 9 -13.30 4.25 -12.77
CA GLN A 9 -14.52 4.38 -11.98
C GLN A 9 -14.28 4.12 -10.49
N GLN A 10 -13.54 3.05 -10.15
CA GLN A 10 -13.22 2.73 -8.76
C GLN A 10 -12.33 3.80 -8.12
N VAL A 11 -11.34 4.30 -8.85
CA VAL A 11 -10.50 5.41 -8.36
C VAL A 11 -11.35 6.66 -8.08
N ILE A 12 -12.32 7.00 -8.93
CA ILE A 12 -13.25 8.11 -8.68
C ILE A 12 -14.05 7.85 -7.39
N VAL A 13 -14.58 6.64 -7.18
CA VAL A 13 -15.30 6.28 -5.94
C VAL A 13 -14.40 6.46 -4.72
N LEU A 14 -13.16 5.98 -4.78
CA LEU A 14 -12.18 6.16 -3.69
C LEU A 14 -11.93 7.65 -3.41
N PHE A 15 -11.80 8.48 -4.45
CA PHE A 15 -11.59 9.92 -4.29
C PHE A 15 -12.82 10.67 -3.76
N LEU A 16 -14.02 10.22 -4.07
CA LEU A 16 -15.25 10.74 -3.45
C LEU A 16 -15.25 10.45 -1.94
N LEU A 17 -14.89 9.25 -1.51
CA LEU A 17 -14.74 8.91 -0.09
C LEU A 17 -13.63 9.71 0.59
N ILE A 18 -12.48 9.93 -0.08
CA ILE A 18 -11.42 10.83 0.38
C ILE A 18 -11.98 12.26 0.57
N GLY A 19 -12.79 12.74 -0.38
CA GLY A 19 -13.48 14.01 -0.29
C GLY A 19 -14.38 14.12 0.95
N VAL A 20 -15.15 13.07 1.26
CA VAL A 20 -15.96 13.00 2.49
C VAL A 20 -15.07 13.10 3.73
N GLY A 21 -13.94 12.40 3.80
CA GLY A 21 -12.99 12.48 4.91
C GLY A 21 -12.41 13.90 5.07
N THR A 22 -12.05 14.54 3.95
CA THR A 22 -11.56 15.93 3.94
C THR A 22 -12.63 16.92 4.42
N LEU A 23 -13.87 16.77 3.96
CA LEU A 23 -14.99 17.59 4.39
C LEU A 23 -15.32 17.39 5.87
N ALA A 24 -15.29 16.15 6.36
CA ALA A 24 -15.54 15.84 7.77
C ALA A 24 -14.56 16.55 8.71
N VAL A 25 -13.30 16.71 8.30
CA VAL A 25 -12.33 17.52 9.05
C VAL A 25 -12.64 19.01 8.95
N LYS A 26 -12.92 19.52 7.74
CA LYS A 26 -13.21 20.95 7.54
C LYS A 26 -14.47 21.42 8.23
N THR A 27 -15.47 20.56 8.39
CA THR A 27 -16.73 20.83 9.09
C THR A 27 -16.66 20.56 10.59
N GLY A 28 -15.54 20.03 11.10
CA GLY A 28 -15.34 19.74 12.52
C GLY A 28 -16.02 18.44 13.01
N VAL A 29 -16.62 17.64 12.12
CA VAL A 29 -17.18 16.31 12.45
C VAL A 29 -16.06 15.36 12.89
N LEU A 30 -14.91 15.42 12.21
CA LEU A 30 -13.69 14.71 12.60
C LEU A 30 -12.60 15.74 12.93
N LYS A 31 -11.86 15.48 14.01
CA LYS A 31 -10.65 16.22 14.33
C LYS A 31 -9.41 15.45 13.87
N LEU A 32 -8.31 16.14 13.58
CA LEU A 32 -7.06 15.52 13.14
C LEU A 32 -6.49 14.54 14.19
N GLU A 33 -6.76 14.77 15.48
CA GLU A 33 -6.39 13.86 16.58
C GLU A 33 -7.04 12.47 16.47
N HIS A 34 -8.21 12.35 15.82
CA HIS A 34 -8.90 11.07 15.60
C HIS A 34 -8.20 10.19 14.55
N LYS A 35 -7.26 10.74 13.77
CA LYS A 35 -6.54 9.99 12.73
C LYS A 35 -5.81 8.77 13.28
N GLN A 36 -5.11 8.91 14.40
CA GLN A 36 -4.34 7.81 14.98
C GLN A 36 -5.24 6.66 15.51
N PRO A 37 -6.29 6.92 16.30
CA PRO A 37 -7.24 5.88 16.70
C PRO A 37 -7.89 5.16 15.52
N LEU A 38 -8.32 5.87 14.47
CA LEU A 38 -8.91 5.28 13.28
C LEU A 38 -7.90 4.43 12.49
N SER A 39 -6.65 4.92 12.36
CA SER A 39 -5.58 4.14 11.74
C SER A 39 -5.26 2.88 12.53
N ASN A 40 -5.26 2.95 13.86
CA ASN A 40 -5.04 1.79 14.71
C ASN A 40 -6.15 0.75 14.54
N LEU A 41 -7.43 1.18 14.49
CA LEU A 41 -8.57 0.31 14.20
C LEU A 41 -8.40 -0.38 12.83
N LEU A 42 -8.05 0.40 11.81
CA LEU A 42 -7.83 -0.11 10.45
C LEU A 42 -6.75 -1.19 10.42
N VAL A 43 -5.57 -0.89 10.96
CA VAL A 43 -4.38 -1.77 10.84
C VAL A 43 -4.47 -3.00 11.76
N ASN A 44 -5.06 -2.85 12.94
CA ASN A 44 -5.05 -3.93 13.94
C ASN A 44 -6.29 -4.83 13.91
N ILE A 45 -7.40 -4.38 13.29
CA ILE A 45 -8.66 -5.14 13.26
C ILE A 45 -9.16 -5.33 11.83
N VAL A 46 -9.36 -4.24 11.09
CA VAL A 46 -10.03 -4.28 9.79
C VAL A 46 -9.18 -5.00 8.73
N VAL A 47 -7.91 -4.62 8.59
CA VAL A 47 -6.99 -5.25 7.62
C VAL A 47 -6.76 -6.73 7.94
N PRO A 48 -6.50 -7.16 9.18
CA PRO A 48 -6.44 -8.57 9.53
C PRO A 48 -7.71 -9.35 9.19
N ALA A 49 -8.89 -8.81 9.52
CA ALA A 49 -10.17 -9.45 9.20
C ALA A 49 -10.34 -9.61 7.68
N MET A 50 -10.02 -8.57 6.90
CA MET A 50 -10.08 -8.61 5.44
C MET A 50 -9.12 -9.66 4.86
N ILE A 51 -7.90 -9.75 5.37
CA ILE A 51 -6.91 -10.76 4.95
C ILE A 51 -7.47 -12.16 5.23
N VAL A 52 -7.87 -12.45 6.46
CA VAL A 52 -8.43 -13.77 6.80
C VAL A 52 -9.63 -14.10 5.93
N ASN A 53 -10.51 -13.13 5.64
CA ASN A 53 -11.66 -13.32 4.76
C ASN A 53 -11.24 -13.68 3.32
N SER A 54 -10.15 -13.11 2.81
CA SER A 54 -9.68 -13.38 1.43
C SER A 54 -9.13 -14.80 1.23
N TYR A 55 -8.74 -15.48 2.31
CA TYR A 55 -8.25 -16.85 2.26
C TYR A 55 -9.38 -17.92 2.38
N GLN A 56 -10.63 -17.49 2.60
CA GLN A 56 -11.78 -18.39 2.67
C GLN A 56 -12.27 -18.75 1.26
N MET A 57 -11.51 -19.56 0.57
CA MET A 57 -11.81 -20.04 -0.78
C MET A 57 -11.38 -21.50 -0.95
N GLU A 58 -11.90 -22.17 -1.98
CA GLU A 58 -11.52 -23.53 -2.30
C GLU A 58 -10.05 -23.64 -2.67
N PHE A 59 -9.40 -24.73 -2.22
CA PHE A 59 -8.01 -24.97 -2.53
C PHE A 59 -7.80 -25.21 -4.02
N SER A 60 -6.85 -24.51 -4.60
CA SER A 60 -6.37 -24.70 -5.96
C SER A 60 -4.84 -24.65 -5.97
N LEU A 61 -4.21 -25.62 -6.63
CA LEU A 61 -2.76 -25.64 -6.80
C LEU A 61 -2.28 -24.44 -7.64
N GLU A 62 -3.09 -23.98 -8.57
CA GLU A 62 -2.80 -22.80 -9.39
C GLU A 62 -2.79 -21.54 -8.52
N ILE A 63 -3.80 -21.33 -7.68
CA ILE A 63 -3.86 -20.20 -6.74
C ILE A 63 -2.68 -20.25 -5.78
N LEU A 64 -2.33 -21.42 -5.24
CA LEU A 64 -1.17 -21.58 -4.37
C LEU A 64 0.14 -21.21 -5.07
N ARG A 65 0.35 -21.69 -6.31
CA ARG A 65 1.52 -21.32 -7.11
C ARG A 65 1.60 -19.82 -7.36
N ASN A 66 0.47 -19.20 -7.71
CA ASN A 66 0.39 -17.77 -7.95
C ASN A 66 0.57 -16.95 -6.67
N LEU A 67 0.09 -17.44 -5.52
CA LEU A 67 0.36 -16.84 -4.20
C LEU A 67 1.87 -16.84 -3.88
N LEU A 68 2.55 -17.98 -4.08
CA LEU A 68 4.01 -18.07 -3.89
C LEU A 68 4.75 -17.16 -4.87
N ALA A 69 4.29 -17.08 -6.12
CA ALA A 69 4.83 -16.15 -7.10
C ALA A 69 4.63 -14.69 -6.64
N ALA A 70 3.46 -14.33 -6.09
CA ALA A 70 3.20 -12.99 -5.56
C ALA A 70 4.20 -12.57 -4.47
N PHE A 71 4.61 -13.48 -3.57
CA PHE A 71 5.71 -13.21 -2.62
C PHE A 71 7.02 -12.88 -3.33
N GLY A 72 7.45 -13.72 -4.29
CA GLY A 72 8.69 -13.50 -5.05
C GLY A 72 8.65 -12.20 -5.88
N LEU A 73 7.55 -11.94 -6.58
CA LEU A 73 7.34 -10.72 -7.37
C LEU A 73 7.35 -9.47 -6.50
N SER A 74 6.78 -9.54 -5.28
CA SER A 74 6.78 -8.43 -4.32
C SER A 74 8.19 -8.10 -3.83
N ILE A 75 9.00 -9.13 -3.53
CA ILE A 75 10.42 -8.94 -3.19
C ILE A 75 11.16 -8.27 -4.35
N LEU A 76 10.93 -8.74 -5.58
CA LEU A 76 11.57 -8.18 -6.76
C LEU A 76 11.21 -6.70 -6.98
N THR A 77 9.93 -6.33 -6.94
CA THR A 77 9.50 -4.96 -7.20
C THR A 77 10.02 -3.98 -6.14
N ILE A 78 9.92 -4.33 -4.85
CA ILE A 78 10.44 -3.49 -3.76
C ILE A 78 11.96 -3.42 -3.82
N ALA A 79 12.66 -4.49 -4.18
CA ALA A 79 14.12 -4.49 -4.36
C ALA A 79 14.53 -3.58 -5.53
N LEU A 80 13.86 -3.65 -6.69
CA LEU A 80 14.10 -2.76 -7.82
C LEU A 80 13.91 -1.28 -7.44
N GLY A 81 12.79 -0.96 -6.77
CA GLY A 81 12.53 0.39 -6.25
C GLY A 81 13.60 0.85 -5.26
N THR A 82 14.08 -0.06 -4.40
CA THR A 82 15.15 0.20 -3.44
C THR A 82 16.47 0.52 -4.14
N VAL A 83 16.93 -0.36 -5.03
CA VAL A 83 18.20 -0.19 -5.75
C VAL A 83 18.19 1.12 -6.55
N LEU A 84 17.12 1.37 -7.31
CA LEU A 84 16.98 2.62 -8.07
C LEU A 84 17.04 3.84 -7.16
N THR A 85 16.27 3.85 -6.07
CA THR A 85 16.17 4.99 -5.17
C THR A 85 17.50 5.26 -4.45
N LEU A 86 18.21 4.20 -4.03
CA LEU A 86 19.54 4.32 -3.43
C LEU A 86 20.55 4.87 -4.44
N ALA A 87 20.53 4.39 -5.68
CA ALA A 87 21.39 4.89 -6.76
C ALA A 87 21.15 6.40 -7.03
N LEU A 88 19.87 6.81 -7.16
CA LEU A 88 19.49 8.21 -7.38
C LEU A 88 19.87 9.15 -6.21
N THR A 89 20.01 8.60 -5.02
CA THR A 89 20.30 9.36 -3.79
C THR A 89 21.68 9.11 -3.20
N ALA A 90 22.55 8.33 -3.85
CA ALA A 90 23.85 7.90 -3.33
C ALA A 90 24.73 9.08 -2.89
N ARG A 91 24.68 10.20 -3.63
CA ARG A 91 25.48 11.41 -3.34
C ARG A 91 24.75 12.45 -2.47
N ARG A 92 23.50 12.17 -2.05
CA ARG A 92 22.71 13.13 -1.26
C ARG A 92 22.84 12.83 0.22
N LYS A 93 23.21 13.87 1.00
CA LYS A 93 23.37 13.79 2.47
C LYS A 93 22.57 14.93 3.15
N ASN A 94 21.31 15.13 2.79
CA ASN A 94 20.45 16.13 3.42
C ASN A 94 19.40 15.47 4.33
N SER A 95 18.80 16.25 5.24
CA SER A 95 17.77 15.78 6.18
C SER A 95 16.55 15.14 5.54
N ARG A 96 16.23 15.49 4.28
CA ARG A 96 15.09 14.95 3.52
C ARG A 96 15.40 13.62 2.82
N THR A 97 16.69 13.21 2.77
CA THR A 97 17.09 12.02 1.99
C THR A 97 16.47 10.74 2.53
N ALA A 98 16.37 10.58 3.85
CA ALA A 98 15.75 9.42 4.48
C ALA A 98 14.27 9.30 4.09
N ILE A 99 13.52 10.39 4.23
CA ILE A 99 12.10 10.45 3.85
C ILE A 99 11.90 10.26 2.35
N PHE A 100 12.77 10.87 1.52
CA PHE A 100 12.71 10.67 0.07
C PHE A 100 12.88 9.19 -0.31
N ARG A 101 13.86 8.50 0.29
CA ARG A 101 14.09 7.06 0.09
C ARG A 101 12.88 6.26 0.52
N PHE A 102 12.42 6.47 1.73
CA PHE A 102 11.29 5.74 2.29
C PHE A 102 10.02 5.92 1.46
N ALA A 103 9.63 7.16 1.17
CA ALA A 103 8.41 7.46 0.41
C ALA A 103 8.49 7.03 -1.06
N SER A 104 9.70 6.93 -1.65
CA SER A 104 9.89 6.39 -3.00
C SER A 104 9.74 4.87 -3.05
N ILE A 105 10.22 4.15 -2.03
CA ILE A 105 10.24 2.68 -2.00
C ILE A 105 8.89 2.10 -1.57
N PHE A 106 8.29 2.64 -0.51
CA PHE A 106 7.12 2.06 0.12
C PHE A 106 5.81 2.65 -0.40
N SER A 107 4.97 1.78 -1.01
CA SER A 107 3.67 2.13 -1.57
C SER A 107 2.57 2.15 -0.52
N ASN A 108 1.48 2.86 -0.79
CA ASN A 108 0.28 2.88 0.06
C ASN A 108 -0.63 1.68 -0.21
N ALA A 109 -0.04 0.47 -0.26
CA ALA A 109 -0.73 -0.76 -0.60
C ALA A 109 -1.89 -1.09 0.35
N ALA A 110 -1.72 -0.86 1.67
CA ALA A 110 -2.74 -1.21 2.65
C ALA A 110 -3.95 -0.28 2.62
N TYR A 111 -3.75 1.05 2.49
CA TYR A 111 -4.84 2.01 2.54
C TYR A 111 -5.51 2.22 1.18
N MET A 112 -4.75 2.24 0.09
CA MET A 112 -5.28 2.53 -1.24
C MET A 112 -5.26 1.29 -2.16
N GLY A 113 -4.24 0.46 -2.03
CA GLY A 113 -4.10 -0.73 -2.86
C GLY A 113 -5.17 -1.78 -2.56
N PHE A 114 -5.40 -2.15 -1.31
CA PHE A 114 -6.41 -3.15 -0.95
C PHE A 114 -7.82 -2.78 -1.42
N PRO A 115 -8.35 -1.57 -1.19
CA PRO A 115 -9.63 -1.16 -1.75
C PRO A 115 -9.70 -1.30 -3.26
N LEU A 116 -8.64 -0.89 -3.95
CA LEU A 116 -8.57 -0.96 -5.41
C LEU A 116 -8.56 -2.41 -5.89
N ILE A 117 -7.71 -3.27 -5.32
CA ILE A 117 -7.63 -4.70 -5.67
C ILE A 117 -8.94 -5.42 -5.36
N SER A 118 -9.56 -5.15 -4.20
CA SER A 118 -10.85 -5.71 -3.83
C SER A 118 -11.93 -5.43 -4.88
N ALA A 119 -11.97 -4.19 -5.36
CA ALA A 119 -12.95 -3.75 -6.33
C ALA A 119 -12.69 -4.27 -7.75
N LEU A 120 -11.42 -4.44 -8.14
CA LEU A 120 -11.03 -4.87 -9.48
C LEU A 120 -10.95 -6.39 -9.63
N LEU A 121 -10.42 -7.08 -8.63
CA LEU A 121 -9.97 -8.47 -8.73
C LEU A 121 -10.54 -9.36 -7.60
N GLY A 122 -11.40 -8.82 -6.76
CA GLY A 122 -12.13 -9.57 -5.73
C GLY A 122 -11.24 -10.25 -4.69
N SER A 123 -11.75 -11.37 -4.13
CA SER A 123 -11.10 -12.09 -3.01
C SER A 123 -9.78 -12.73 -3.42
N GLU A 124 -9.66 -13.28 -4.63
CA GLU A 124 -8.41 -13.86 -5.12
C GLU A 124 -7.34 -12.79 -5.28
N GLY A 125 -7.69 -11.61 -5.81
CA GLY A 125 -6.78 -10.48 -5.86
C GLY A 125 -6.31 -10.04 -4.49
N LEU A 126 -7.20 -10.00 -3.48
CA LEU A 126 -6.85 -9.68 -2.10
C LEU A 126 -5.91 -10.72 -1.47
N LEU A 127 -6.05 -12.00 -1.80
CA LEU A 127 -5.15 -13.05 -1.38
C LEU A 127 -3.72 -12.77 -1.87
N TYR A 128 -3.53 -12.45 -3.16
CA TYR A 128 -2.21 -12.08 -3.69
C TYR A 128 -1.70 -10.74 -3.13
N ALA A 129 -2.60 -9.79 -2.90
CA ALA A 129 -2.27 -8.51 -2.26
C ALA A 129 -1.78 -8.70 -0.81
N SER A 130 -2.30 -9.69 -0.08
CA SER A 130 -1.83 -10.03 1.27
C SER A 130 -0.38 -10.51 1.29
N ALA A 131 0.05 -11.24 0.24
CA ALA A 131 1.46 -11.63 0.06
C ALA A 131 2.34 -10.38 -0.12
N TYR A 132 1.93 -9.44 -0.98
CA TYR A 132 2.65 -8.18 -1.16
C TYR A 132 2.79 -7.41 0.16
N VAL A 133 1.68 -7.24 0.90
CA VAL A 133 1.69 -6.49 2.16
C VAL A 133 2.51 -7.19 3.24
N THR A 134 2.60 -8.51 3.22
CA THR A 134 3.48 -9.27 4.12
C THR A 134 4.96 -8.94 3.83
N VAL A 135 5.39 -9.04 2.58
CA VAL A 135 6.74 -8.65 2.16
C VAL A 135 7.02 -7.19 2.46
N PHE A 136 6.05 -6.32 2.14
CA PHE A 136 6.10 -4.91 2.45
C PHE A 136 6.34 -4.65 3.94
N ASN A 137 5.58 -5.27 4.85
CA ASN A 137 5.75 -5.09 6.30
C ASN A 137 7.12 -5.57 6.78
N VAL A 138 7.59 -6.73 6.30
CA VAL A 138 8.93 -7.23 6.65
C VAL A 138 10.00 -6.21 6.23
N LEU A 139 9.96 -5.74 4.98
CA LEU A 139 10.93 -4.78 4.47
C LEU A 139 10.77 -3.37 5.07
N LEU A 140 9.55 -2.96 5.39
CA LEU A 140 9.27 -1.69 6.07
C LEU A 140 9.91 -1.64 7.45
N TRP A 141 9.75 -2.69 8.26
CA TRP A 141 10.29 -2.73 9.62
C TRP A 141 11.78 -3.08 9.68
N THR A 142 12.35 -3.64 8.62
CA THR A 142 13.80 -3.88 8.50
C THR A 142 14.48 -2.72 7.79
N LEU A 143 14.38 -2.68 6.48
CA LEU A 143 15.03 -1.70 5.61
C LEU A 143 14.48 -0.27 5.81
N GLY A 144 13.16 -0.13 5.79
CA GLY A 144 12.48 1.16 5.93
C GLY A 144 12.76 1.82 7.28
N TYR A 145 12.61 1.06 8.35
CA TYR A 145 12.91 1.51 9.72
C TYR A 145 14.37 1.97 9.82
N SER A 146 15.33 1.17 9.35
CA SER A 146 16.75 1.53 9.42
C SER A 146 17.09 2.79 8.62
N MET A 147 16.41 3.05 7.51
CA MET A 147 16.60 4.26 6.69
C MET A 147 16.17 5.54 7.42
N VAL A 148 15.09 5.49 8.20
CA VAL A 148 14.54 6.69 8.88
C VAL A 148 15.04 6.84 10.31
N SER A 149 15.26 5.74 11.05
CA SER A 149 15.79 5.80 12.41
C SER A 149 17.31 6.01 12.48
N GLY A 150 18.00 5.70 11.38
CA GLY A 150 19.48 5.64 11.36
C GLY A 150 20.06 4.50 12.21
N SER A 151 19.20 3.60 12.73
CA SER A 151 19.58 2.47 13.59
C SER A 151 19.12 1.16 12.95
N SER A 152 19.90 0.11 13.12
CA SER A 152 19.58 -1.26 12.68
C SER A 152 19.53 -2.20 13.89
N ASP A 153 18.82 -1.82 14.96
CA ASP A 153 18.66 -2.68 16.13
C ASP A 153 17.80 -3.90 15.80
N PRO A 154 18.38 -5.12 15.77
CA PRO A 154 17.63 -6.34 15.42
C PRO A 154 16.49 -6.65 16.39
N LYS A 155 16.63 -6.25 17.69
CA LYS A 155 15.60 -6.49 18.70
C LYS A 155 14.36 -5.61 18.43
N ALA A 156 14.57 -4.35 18.07
CA ALA A 156 13.49 -3.44 17.72
C ALA A 156 12.74 -3.94 16.45
N VAL A 157 13.47 -4.43 15.44
CA VAL A 157 12.92 -5.02 14.23
C VAL A 157 12.05 -6.24 14.55
N VAL A 158 12.60 -7.22 15.27
CA VAL A 158 11.85 -8.45 15.63
C VAL A 158 10.62 -8.10 16.47
N LYS A 159 10.74 -7.18 17.43
CA LYS A 159 9.61 -6.72 18.23
C LYS A 159 8.52 -6.08 17.36
N SER A 160 8.88 -5.24 16.40
CA SER A 160 7.90 -4.60 15.51
C SER A 160 7.19 -5.60 14.61
N LEU A 161 7.93 -6.56 14.03
CA LEU A 161 7.35 -7.64 13.22
C LEU A 161 6.40 -8.52 14.04
N ALA A 162 6.81 -8.88 15.28
CA ALA A 162 5.99 -9.65 16.21
C ALA A 162 4.72 -8.91 16.68
N HIS A 163 4.62 -7.60 16.47
CA HIS A 163 3.42 -6.81 16.79
C HIS A 163 2.65 -6.36 15.53
N THR A 164 2.94 -6.96 14.36
CA THR A 164 2.25 -6.63 13.10
C THR A 164 1.09 -7.61 12.85
N PRO A 165 -0.19 -7.23 13.12
CA PRO A 165 -1.34 -8.15 13.06
C PRO A 165 -1.57 -8.73 11.65
N ALA A 166 -1.22 -7.98 10.60
CA ALA A 166 -1.35 -8.45 9.22
C ALA A 166 -0.53 -9.73 8.95
N ILE A 167 0.64 -9.89 9.58
CA ILE A 167 1.48 -11.10 9.42
C ILE A 167 0.76 -12.31 10.02
N TYR A 168 0.20 -12.15 11.22
CA TYR A 168 -0.58 -13.23 11.85
C TYR A 168 -1.83 -13.58 11.05
N ALA A 169 -2.51 -12.57 10.50
CA ALA A 169 -3.68 -12.78 9.65
C ALA A 169 -3.35 -13.59 8.39
N VAL A 170 -2.17 -13.36 7.78
CA VAL A 170 -1.69 -14.16 6.64
C VAL A 170 -1.38 -15.58 7.07
N LEU A 171 -0.71 -15.79 8.21
CA LEU A 171 -0.40 -17.14 8.71
C LEU A 171 -1.68 -17.93 9.03
N VAL A 172 -2.65 -17.31 9.70
CA VAL A 172 -3.97 -17.90 10.00
C VAL A 172 -4.74 -18.16 8.70
N GLY A 173 -4.79 -17.18 7.80
CA GLY A 173 -5.44 -17.30 6.50
C GLY A 173 -4.84 -18.43 5.68
N LEU A 174 -3.51 -18.50 5.60
CA LEU A 174 -2.81 -19.58 4.90
C LEU A 174 -3.13 -20.96 5.49
N ALA A 175 -3.19 -21.09 6.81
CA ALA A 175 -3.58 -22.32 7.47
C ALA A 175 -5.03 -22.71 7.10
N ILE A 176 -5.97 -21.76 7.13
CA ILE A 176 -7.36 -21.96 6.70
C ILE A 176 -7.41 -22.45 5.25
N TYR A 177 -6.69 -21.78 4.35
CA TYR A 177 -6.67 -22.11 2.93
C TYR A 177 -6.04 -23.48 2.62
N LEU A 178 -4.88 -23.80 3.23
CA LEU A 178 -4.18 -25.06 2.97
C LEU A 178 -4.86 -26.27 3.60
N LEU A 179 -5.42 -26.11 4.82
CA LEU A 179 -6.08 -27.16 5.56
C LEU A 179 -7.58 -27.23 5.27
N GLN A 180 -8.10 -26.32 4.43
CA GLN A 180 -9.53 -26.21 4.08
C GLN A 180 -10.44 -26.21 5.32
N ILE A 181 -10.05 -25.46 6.37
CA ILE A 181 -10.77 -25.37 7.62
C ILE A 181 -12.08 -24.60 7.38
N PRO A 182 -13.25 -25.24 7.57
CA PRO A 182 -14.52 -24.56 7.40
C PRO A 182 -14.73 -23.56 8.55
N ILE A 183 -14.89 -22.28 8.24
CA ILE A 183 -15.25 -21.27 9.23
C ILE A 183 -16.77 -21.24 9.35
N PRO A 184 -17.34 -21.50 10.55
CA PRO A 184 -18.78 -21.41 10.76
C PRO A 184 -19.32 -20.03 10.36
N ALA A 185 -20.51 -19.99 9.73
CA ALA A 185 -21.13 -18.73 9.25
C ALA A 185 -21.23 -17.65 10.35
N LEU A 186 -21.46 -18.08 11.60
CA LEU A 186 -21.51 -17.19 12.77
C LEU A 186 -20.19 -16.41 13.01
N LEU A 187 -19.04 -16.96 12.62
CA LEU A 187 -17.72 -16.31 12.71
C LEU A 187 -17.34 -15.65 11.37
N ALA A 188 -17.67 -16.26 10.24
CA ALA A 188 -17.35 -15.74 8.91
C ALA A 188 -18.03 -14.38 8.64
N GLN A 189 -19.29 -14.23 9.05
CA GLN A 189 -20.05 -13.01 8.84
C GLN A 189 -19.45 -11.77 9.54
N PRO A 190 -19.12 -11.78 10.84
CA PRO A 190 -18.43 -10.66 11.49
C PRO A 190 -17.06 -10.35 10.86
N ILE A 191 -16.29 -11.38 10.48
CA ILE A 191 -14.98 -11.20 9.81
C ILE A 191 -15.17 -10.46 8.48
N SER A 192 -16.15 -10.87 7.67
CA SER A 192 -16.47 -10.23 6.39
C SER A 192 -16.93 -8.78 6.58
N LEU A 193 -17.82 -8.50 7.55
CA LEU A 193 -18.30 -7.15 7.84
C LEU A 193 -17.16 -6.22 8.31
N LEU A 194 -16.28 -6.71 9.19
CA LEU A 194 -15.10 -5.96 9.60
C LEU A 194 -14.16 -5.70 8.42
N GLY A 195 -13.90 -6.71 7.60
CA GLY A 195 -13.07 -6.58 6.41
C GLY A 195 -13.63 -5.55 5.41
N ALA A 196 -14.96 -5.49 5.24
CA ALA A 196 -15.64 -4.54 4.36
C ALA A 196 -15.45 -3.07 4.80
N MET A 197 -15.13 -2.80 6.08
CA MET A 197 -14.81 -1.45 6.55
C MET A 197 -13.49 -0.91 5.98
N ASN A 198 -12.64 -1.76 5.39
CA ASN A 198 -11.33 -1.33 4.91
C ASN A 198 -11.42 -0.16 3.93
N THR A 199 -12.24 -0.26 2.91
CA THR A 199 -12.38 0.77 1.87
C THR A 199 -12.87 2.10 2.45
N PRO A 200 -14.03 2.20 3.12
CA PRO A 200 -14.50 3.49 3.62
C PRO A 200 -13.56 4.08 4.69
N LEU A 201 -13.09 3.26 5.62
CA LEU A 201 -12.25 3.76 6.72
C LEU A 201 -10.89 4.26 6.24
N SER A 202 -10.22 3.52 5.36
CA SER A 202 -8.92 3.93 4.81
C SER A 202 -9.01 5.21 3.96
N MET A 203 -10.09 5.38 3.20
CA MET A 203 -10.31 6.59 2.40
C MET A 203 -10.65 7.80 3.26
N LEU A 204 -11.45 7.64 4.32
CA LEU A 204 -11.69 8.71 5.29
C LEU A 204 -10.38 9.17 5.95
N ILE A 205 -9.54 8.24 6.40
CA ILE A 205 -8.23 8.56 6.99
C ILE A 205 -7.33 9.28 5.97
N THR A 206 -7.33 8.84 4.72
CA THR A 206 -6.58 9.50 3.64
C THR A 206 -7.09 10.92 3.40
N GLY A 207 -8.41 11.14 3.46
CA GLY A 207 -9.03 12.45 3.40
C GLY A 207 -8.62 13.37 4.56
N MET A 208 -8.49 12.82 5.77
CA MET A 208 -7.97 13.54 6.93
C MET A 208 -6.52 14.00 6.73
N LEU A 209 -5.68 13.16 6.10
CA LEU A 209 -4.29 13.50 5.75
C LEU A 209 -4.24 14.66 4.75
N ILE A 210 -5.10 14.66 3.73
CA ILE A 210 -5.19 15.74 2.74
C ILE A 210 -5.67 17.05 3.39
N ALA A 211 -6.65 16.96 4.30
CA ALA A 211 -7.17 18.13 5.01
C ALA A 211 -6.12 18.81 5.91
N ALA A 212 -5.15 18.03 6.42
CA ALA A 212 -4.06 18.55 7.24
C ALA A 212 -2.94 19.23 6.41
N GLY A 213 -2.89 18.99 5.09
CA GLY A 213 -1.82 19.49 4.22
C GLY A 213 -2.06 20.91 3.71
N ASP A 214 -0.97 21.71 3.61
CA ASP A 214 -0.99 22.96 2.85
C ASP A 214 -0.76 22.67 1.36
N LEU A 215 -1.84 22.52 0.61
CA LEU A 215 -1.81 22.19 -0.81
C LEU A 215 -0.98 23.17 -1.65
N LYS A 216 -0.99 24.49 -1.29
CA LYS A 216 -0.24 25.49 -2.03
C LYS A 216 1.26 25.28 -1.91
N SER A 217 1.75 25.07 -0.70
CA SER A 217 3.18 24.80 -0.46
C SER A 217 3.62 23.47 -1.06
N ILE A 218 2.75 22.45 -1.04
CA ILE A 218 2.99 21.13 -1.62
C ILE A 218 3.18 21.22 -3.14
N VAL A 219 2.24 21.88 -3.83
CA VAL A 219 2.28 22.00 -5.30
C VAL A 219 3.47 22.87 -5.78
N CYS A 220 3.91 23.85 -4.98
CA CYS A 220 5.06 24.69 -5.32
C CYS A 220 6.42 24.00 -5.02
N SER A 221 6.44 22.86 -4.35
CA SER A 221 7.68 22.20 -3.88
C SER A 221 8.31 21.29 -4.93
N ARG A 222 9.37 21.75 -5.59
CA ARG A 222 10.16 20.94 -6.56
C ARG A 222 10.66 19.59 -6.00
N PRO A 223 11.13 19.48 -4.73
CA PRO A 223 11.54 18.20 -4.17
C PRO A 223 10.41 17.18 -4.09
N ILE A 224 9.17 17.61 -3.78
CA ILE A 224 7.99 16.74 -3.72
C ILE A 224 7.64 16.21 -5.12
N TRP A 225 7.67 17.07 -6.15
CA TRP A 225 7.49 16.65 -7.55
C TRP A 225 8.54 15.65 -8.03
N LYS A 226 9.81 15.82 -7.62
CA LYS A 226 10.86 14.84 -7.93
C LYS A 226 10.57 13.47 -7.32
N LEU A 227 10.10 13.45 -6.08
CA LEU A 227 9.67 12.21 -5.44
C LEU A 227 8.47 11.61 -6.16
N ALA A 228 7.45 12.42 -6.45
CA ALA A 228 6.26 11.97 -7.16
C ALA A 228 6.61 11.34 -8.52
N ALA A 229 7.52 11.96 -9.30
CA ALA A 229 7.98 11.40 -10.55
C ALA A 229 8.69 10.06 -10.37
N VAL A 230 9.57 9.92 -9.37
CA VAL A 230 10.25 8.66 -9.08
C VAL A 230 9.26 7.58 -8.65
N ARG A 231 8.36 7.89 -7.70
CA ARG A 231 7.40 6.93 -7.15
C ARG A 231 6.32 6.51 -8.13
N MET A 232 5.74 7.48 -8.87
CA MET A 232 4.54 7.26 -9.68
C MET A 232 4.83 6.91 -11.14
N LEU A 233 6.05 7.18 -11.62
CA LEU A 233 6.42 6.95 -13.03
C LEU A 233 7.64 6.04 -13.16
N VAL A 234 8.78 6.42 -12.54
CA VAL A 234 10.06 5.74 -12.82
C VAL A 234 10.08 4.33 -12.23
N ILE A 235 9.68 4.16 -10.96
CA ILE A 235 9.65 2.84 -10.32
C ILE A 235 8.61 1.92 -10.98
N PRO A 236 7.34 2.33 -11.23
CA PRO A 236 6.40 1.53 -11.99
C PRO A 236 6.90 1.13 -13.38
N ALA A 237 7.48 2.06 -14.14
CA ALA A 237 8.02 1.76 -15.46
C ALA A 237 9.18 0.74 -15.40
N LEU A 238 10.07 0.86 -14.40
CA LEU A 238 11.15 -0.10 -14.16
C LEU A 238 10.59 -1.50 -13.87
N CYS A 239 9.58 -1.59 -12.98
CA CYS A 239 8.96 -2.86 -12.63
C CYS A 239 8.22 -3.47 -13.83
N LEU A 240 7.45 -2.68 -14.58
CA LEU A 240 6.79 -3.13 -15.82
C LEU A 240 7.81 -3.65 -16.84
N GLY A 241 8.90 -2.89 -17.07
CA GLY A 241 9.98 -3.32 -17.96
C GLY A 241 10.64 -4.61 -17.50
N ALA A 242 10.90 -4.78 -16.21
CA ALA A 242 11.46 -6.01 -15.65
C ALA A 242 10.50 -7.19 -15.82
N PHE A 243 9.20 -6.99 -15.60
CA PHE A 243 8.19 -8.03 -15.80
C PHE A 243 8.08 -8.46 -17.26
N ALA A 244 8.12 -7.51 -18.19
CA ALA A 244 8.12 -7.82 -19.61
C ALA A 244 9.39 -8.59 -20.05
N LEU A 245 10.57 -8.10 -19.65
CA LEU A 245 11.85 -8.71 -20.02
C LEU A 245 12.02 -10.12 -19.45
N LEU A 246 11.54 -10.37 -18.24
CA LEU A 246 11.66 -11.66 -17.54
C LEU A 246 10.46 -12.60 -17.80
N GLY A 247 9.48 -12.18 -18.60
CA GLY A 247 8.28 -12.97 -18.90
C GLY A 247 7.42 -13.26 -17.67
N LEU A 248 7.37 -12.32 -16.70
CA LEU A 248 6.70 -12.53 -15.43
C LEU A 248 5.18 -12.34 -15.50
N PHE A 249 4.65 -11.79 -16.60
CA PHE A 249 3.22 -11.73 -16.86
C PHE A 249 2.55 -13.10 -16.96
N ARG A 250 3.33 -14.17 -17.15
CA ARG A 250 2.86 -15.57 -17.08
C ARG A 250 2.19 -15.93 -15.75
N PHE A 251 2.41 -15.16 -14.68
CA PHE A 251 1.74 -15.34 -13.40
C PHE A 251 0.37 -14.64 -13.31
N GLY A 252 -0.15 -14.16 -14.44
CA GLY A 252 -1.52 -13.66 -14.58
C GLY A 252 -1.90 -12.64 -13.51
N MET A 253 -3.00 -12.94 -12.78
CA MET A 253 -3.54 -12.04 -11.76
C MET A 253 -2.54 -11.69 -10.65
N ALA A 254 -1.65 -12.60 -10.23
CA ALA A 254 -0.64 -12.31 -9.22
C ALA A 254 0.34 -11.22 -9.68
N ALA A 255 0.76 -11.25 -10.95
CA ALA A 255 1.61 -10.21 -11.53
C ALA A 255 0.88 -8.87 -11.62
N GLN A 256 -0.38 -8.87 -12.05
CA GLN A 256 -1.21 -7.65 -12.12
C GLN A 256 -1.40 -7.01 -10.75
N VAL A 257 -1.71 -7.81 -9.72
CA VAL A 257 -1.89 -7.34 -8.33
C VAL A 257 -0.61 -6.69 -7.82
N VAL A 258 0.55 -7.37 -7.95
CA VAL A 258 1.82 -6.85 -7.44
C VAL A 258 2.19 -5.53 -8.14
N LEU A 259 2.02 -5.45 -9.46
CA LEU A 259 2.30 -4.21 -10.20
C LEU A 259 1.34 -3.09 -9.85
N LEU A 260 0.03 -3.35 -9.71
CA LEU A 260 -0.94 -2.34 -9.28
C LEU A 260 -0.63 -1.81 -7.88
N LEU A 261 -0.24 -2.69 -6.94
CA LEU A 261 0.17 -2.28 -5.60
C LEU A 261 1.46 -1.47 -5.62
N GLU A 262 2.40 -1.81 -6.50
CA GLU A 262 3.61 -1.02 -6.70
C GLU A 262 3.31 0.34 -7.35
N CYS A 263 2.29 0.47 -8.19
CA CYS A 263 1.84 1.75 -8.76
C CYS A 263 1.09 2.65 -7.77
N CYS A 264 0.77 2.18 -6.56
CA CYS A 264 0.11 2.98 -5.53
C CYS A 264 1.00 4.15 -5.05
N PRO A 265 0.40 5.25 -4.56
CA PRO A 265 1.13 6.42 -4.07
C PRO A 265 2.05 6.08 -2.88
N ALA A 266 2.80 7.07 -2.38
CA ALA A 266 3.67 6.89 -1.22
C ALA A 266 2.89 6.48 0.03
N ALA A 267 3.45 5.58 0.83
CA ALA A 267 2.82 5.05 2.04
C ALA A 267 2.46 6.15 3.04
N ALA A 268 1.24 6.12 3.58
CA ALA A 268 0.76 7.07 4.58
C ALA A 268 1.62 7.07 5.87
N ILE A 269 2.23 5.94 6.21
CA ILE A 269 3.15 5.80 7.35
C ILE A 269 4.41 6.67 7.22
N THR A 270 4.74 7.15 6.02
CA THR A 270 5.84 8.11 5.80
C THR A 270 5.73 9.33 6.71
N SER A 271 4.54 9.89 6.85
CA SER A 271 4.29 11.05 7.71
C SER A 271 4.45 10.70 9.20
N VAL A 272 4.04 9.49 9.59
CA VAL A 272 4.18 9.01 10.98
C VAL A 272 5.65 8.85 11.35
N PHE A 273 6.44 8.24 10.48
CA PHE A 273 7.88 8.06 10.71
C PHE A 273 8.65 9.38 10.68
N ALA A 274 8.22 10.36 9.87
CA ALA A 274 8.83 11.69 9.89
C ALA A 274 8.68 12.35 11.27
N VAL A 275 7.49 12.30 11.85
CA VAL A 275 7.24 12.81 13.23
C VAL A 275 8.06 12.03 14.25
N GLN A 276 7.98 10.71 14.20
CA GLN A 276 8.58 9.82 15.20
C GLN A 276 10.12 9.96 15.26
N PHE A 277 10.77 10.18 14.10
CA PHE A 277 12.24 10.23 14.00
C PHE A 277 12.77 11.64 13.75
N GLY A 278 11.95 12.69 13.94
CA GLY A 278 12.38 14.09 13.87
C GLY A 278 12.82 14.55 12.48
N HIS A 279 12.22 14.01 11.42
CA HIS A 279 12.44 14.44 10.04
C HIS A 279 11.49 15.58 9.62
N ASP A 280 11.65 16.09 8.40
CA ASP A 280 10.79 17.12 7.82
C ASP A 280 9.36 16.60 7.59
N GLU A 281 8.48 16.90 8.55
CA GLU A 281 7.07 16.47 8.55
C GLU A 281 6.28 17.04 7.37
N GLN A 282 6.51 18.33 7.02
CA GLN A 282 5.83 18.97 5.91
C GLN A 282 6.20 18.34 4.58
N PHE A 283 7.49 18.01 4.41
CA PHE A 283 7.96 17.29 3.23
C PHE A 283 7.34 15.90 3.15
N ALA A 284 7.31 15.15 4.25
CA ALA A 284 6.75 13.80 4.31
C ALA A 284 5.24 13.80 3.99
N ALA A 285 4.46 14.67 4.65
CA ALA A 285 3.04 14.83 4.40
C ALA A 285 2.77 15.25 2.95
N GLY A 286 3.55 16.22 2.44
CA GLY A 286 3.45 16.66 1.07
C GLY A 286 3.71 15.57 0.03
N CYS A 287 4.67 14.68 0.29
CA CYS A 287 4.94 13.52 -0.57
C CYS A 287 3.74 12.58 -0.63
N VAL A 288 3.14 12.25 0.52
CA VAL A 288 1.95 11.39 0.58
C VAL A 288 0.76 12.06 -0.12
N VAL A 289 0.48 13.31 0.19
CA VAL A 289 -0.68 14.05 -0.37
C VAL A 289 -0.55 14.20 -1.88
N LEU A 290 0.61 14.68 -2.40
CA LEU A 290 0.77 14.90 -3.84
C LEU A 290 0.69 13.59 -4.61
N THR A 291 1.38 12.52 -4.16
CA THR A 291 1.32 11.23 -4.84
C THR A 291 -0.08 10.63 -4.79
N THR A 292 -0.82 10.80 -3.68
CA THR A 292 -2.22 10.38 -3.60
C THR A 292 -3.09 11.14 -4.61
N LEU A 293 -2.96 12.47 -4.71
CA LEU A 293 -3.72 13.23 -5.69
C LEU A 293 -3.40 12.85 -7.13
N LEU A 294 -2.13 12.60 -7.44
CA LEU A 294 -1.70 12.15 -8.78
C LEU A 294 -2.20 10.74 -9.11
N SER A 295 -2.45 9.90 -8.13
CA SER A 295 -2.91 8.53 -8.35
C SER A 295 -4.28 8.44 -9.03
N ILE A 296 -5.09 9.52 -9.01
CA ILE A 296 -6.35 9.60 -9.78
C ILE A 296 -6.12 9.39 -11.29
N LEU A 297 -4.95 9.82 -11.78
CA LEU A 297 -4.57 9.66 -13.19
C LEU A 297 -3.65 8.46 -13.40
N THR A 298 -2.68 8.25 -12.51
CA THR A 298 -1.63 7.25 -12.73
C THR A 298 -2.11 5.82 -12.52
N LEU A 299 -3.04 5.55 -11.60
CA LEU A 299 -3.57 4.19 -11.40
C LEU A 299 -4.38 3.69 -12.59
N PRO A 300 -5.34 4.45 -13.16
CA PRO A 300 -6.00 4.04 -14.40
C PRO A 300 -5.06 3.84 -15.58
N LEU A 301 -4.02 4.69 -15.70
CA LEU A 301 -2.99 4.52 -16.73
C LEU A 301 -2.17 3.24 -16.54
N CYS A 302 -1.77 2.93 -15.30
CA CYS A 302 -1.09 1.67 -14.99
C CYS A 302 -1.99 0.46 -15.31
N ALA A 303 -3.28 0.52 -14.92
CA ALA A 303 -4.23 -0.54 -15.26
C ALA A 303 -4.41 -0.71 -16.78
N LEU A 304 -4.43 0.40 -17.53
CA LEU A 304 -4.48 0.35 -19.01
C LEU A 304 -3.26 -0.35 -19.58
N VAL A 305 -2.06 0.00 -19.14
CA VAL A 305 -0.82 -0.64 -19.62
C VAL A 305 -0.82 -2.13 -19.29
N LEU A 306 -1.31 -2.54 -18.10
CA LEU A 306 -1.43 -3.94 -17.72
C LEU A 306 -2.44 -4.74 -18.55
N THR A 307 -3.43 -4.08 -19.18
CA THR A 307 -4.34 -4.76 -20.11
C THR A 307 -3.73 -4.98 -21.50
N MET A 308 -2.63 -4.32 -21.80
CA MET A 308 -1.93 -4.40 -23.09
C MET A 308 -0.70 -5.32 -23.02
N ALA A 309 -0.25 -5.69 -21.82
CA ALA A 309 0.91 -6.55 -21.55
C ALA A 309 0.48 -8.00 -21.32
#